data_31ab6436cd55517efc5e0736021df689
#
_entry.id   31ab6436cd55517efc5e0736021df689
#
_cell.length_a   1.000
_cell.length_b   1.000
_cell.length_c   1.000
_cell.angle_alpha   90.00
_cell.angle_beta   90.00
_cell.angle_gamma   90.00
#
_symmetry.space_group_name_H-M   'P 1'
#
loop_
_entity.id
_entity.type
_entity.pdbx_description
1 polymer ?
#
loop_
_entity_poly.entity_id
_entity_poly.type
_entity_poly.pdbx_seq_one_letter_code
_entity_poly.pdbx_strand_id
1 'polypeptide(L)'
;DYANLKVKEKQEETQKYSLMHTSLLIVISNYNSILYGNIGNTRFYHIRGGYIISQSRDDTIAQLLVDEEALNISDMRFHRQRNDLLQAIGDFGKIKPNIIKKPVELMEKDVFCLTTVGFWENIDEHDMENDLSRFEDKKQWLNSLEKRILASLRDNIENYTIAQVEVQAVASPEPMEKDKRKLIKKIILVILIIVVIILFVIIWNVKRRNGILQAATQYEKLADEEILKKNFNNSIDNLKLEIGEYEKLKPKSRGIIGFLTNAEKKRADASKKIDEINKKIGETEKIKKAFSDINEGN
;
A
#
# COMPACT_ATOMS: atom_id res chain seq x y z
N ASP A 1 16.30 23.51 -13.19
CA ASP A 1 16.88 24.82 -12.76
C ASP A 1 18.05 25.28 -13.64
N TYR A 2 19.04 24.41 -13.99
CA TYR A 2 20.22 24.81 -14.79
C TYR A 2 19.85 25.34 -16.19
N ALA A 3 18.99 24.62 -16.94
CA ALA A 3 18.56 25.04 -18.26
C ALA A 3 17.85 26.42 -18.22
N ASN A 4 16.98 26.63 -17.22
CA ASN A 4 16.30 27.91 -17.03
C ASN A 4 17.30 29.05 -16.78
N LEU A 5 18.31 28.81 -15.93
CA LEU A 5 19.38 29.76 -15.67
C LEU A 5 20.12 30.15 -16.97
N LYS A 6 20.47 29.15 -17.80
CA LYS A 6 21.19 29.39 -19.06
C LYS A 6 20.39 30.16 -20.10
N VAL A 7 19.08 29.93 -20.15
CA VAL A 7 18.21 30.74 -21.04
C VAL A 7 18.11 32.17 -20.53
N LYS A 8 18.01 32.40 -19.21
CA LYS A 8 18.01 33.72 -18.61
C LYS A 8 19.32 34.48 -18.87
N GLU A 9 20.46 33.84 -18.65
CA GLU A 9 21.75 34.43 -18.99
C GLU A 9 21.77 34.90 -20.45
N LYS A 10 21.16 34.09 -21.35
CA LYS A 10 21.09 34.42 -22.78
C LYS A 10 20.15 35.61 -23.06
N GLN A 11 19.02 35.68 -22.36
CA GLN A 11 18.07 36.82 -22.46
C GLN A 11 18.73 38.15 -22.08
N GLU A 12 19.67 38.14 -21.10
CA GLU A 12 20.37 39.31 -20.62
C GLU A 12 21.49 39.78 -21.55
N GLU A 13 22.02 38.92 -22.44
CA GLU A 13 23.12 39.27 -23.35
C GLU A 13 22.73 40.39 -24.33
N THR A 14 21.55 40.39 -24.88
CA THR A 14 21.06 41.36 -25.84
C THR A 14 19.55 41.47 -25.82
N GLN A 15 19.02 42.66 -26.15
CA GLN A 15 17.58 42.88 -26.28
C GLN A 15 16.90 41.96 -27.28
N LYS A 16 17.61 41.47 -28.28
CA LYS A 16 17.12 40.50 -29.27
C LYS A 16 16.61 39.23 -28.65
N TYR A 17 17.20 38.80 -27.52
CA TYR A 17 16.92 37.58 -26.84
C TYR A 17 16.01 37.73 -25.61
N SER A 18 15.60 38.95 -25.27
CA SER A 18 14.85 39.27 -24.05
C SER A 18 13.54 38.48 -23.87
N LEU A 19 12.92 38.02 -24.97
CA LEU A 19 11.69 37.22 -24.97
C LEU A 19 11.94 35.73 -25.31
N MET A 20 13.17 35.24 -25.19
CA MET A 20 13.51 33.88 -25.52
C MET A 20 12.95 32.90 -24.45
N HIS A 21 11.98 32.11 -24.84
CA HIS A 21 11.37 31.07 -24.00
C HIS A 21 11.29 29.77 -24.79
N THR A 22 11.22 28.66 -24.08
CA THR A 22 11.02 27.36 -24.73
C THR A 22 10.25 26.40 -23.84
N SER A 23 9.43 25.56 -24.45
CA SER A 23 8.88 24.35 -23.82
C SER A 23 9.93 23.24 -23.81
N LEU A 24 9.80 22.29 -22.88
CA LEU A 24 10.71 21.15 -22.77
C LEU A 24 9.92 19.90 -22.44
N LEU A 25 10.22 18.82 -23.12
CA LEU A 25 9.74 17.47 -22.81
C LEU A 25 10.93 16.53 -22.74
N ILE A 26 11.05 15.77 -21.64
CA ILE A 26 12.10 14.78 -21.43
C ILE A 26 11.46 13.45 -21.11
N VAL A 27 11.96 12.39 -21.75
CA VAL A 27 11.62 11.00 -21.45
C VAL A 27 12.92 10.26 -21.15
N ILE A 28 12.94 9.55 -20.01
CA ILE A 28 14.08 8.73 -19.57
C ILE A 28 13.60 7.29 -19.47
N SER A 29 14.34 6.36 -20.07
CA SER A 29 14.06 4.93 -20.03
C SER A 29 15.22 4.16 -19.40
N ASN A 30 14.86 3.12 -18.64
CA ASN A 30 15.78 2.09 -18.15
C ASN A 30 15.54 0.73 -18.85
N TYR A 31 14.89 0.74 -20.03
CA TYR A 31 14.49 -0.42 -20.83
C TYR A 31 13.38 -1.30 -20.22
N ASN A 32 12.96 -1.07 -18.98
CA ASN A 32 11.82 -1.73 -18.34
C ASN A 32 10.69 -0.75 -18.02
N SER A 33 11.04 0.51 -17.85
CA SER A 33 10.10 1.57 -17.53
C SER A 33 10.58 2.90 -18.06
N ILE A 34 9.67 3.85 -18.15
CA ILE A 34 9.96 5.24 -18.47
C ILE A 34 9.50 6.17 -17.36
N LEU A 35 10.21 7.27 -17.24
CA LEU A 35 9.76 8.49 -16.57
C LEU A 35 9.73 9.61 -17.60
N TYR A 36 8.72 10.45 -17.55
CA TYR A 36 8.69 11.67 -18.37
C TYR A 36 8.29 12.88 -17.55
N GLY A 37 8.68 14.03 -18.05
CA GLY A 37 8.27 15.31 -17.50
C GLY A 37 8.34 16.39 -18.56
N ASN A 38 7.46 17.39 -18.43
CA ASN A 38 7.36 18.50 -19.36
C ASN A 38 7.22 19.84 -18.65
N ILE A 39 7.52 20.89 -19.39
CA ILE A 39 7.27 22.30 -19.09
C ILE A 39 6.72 22.92 -20.37
N GLY A 40 5.61 23.67 -20.26
CA GLY A 40 4.95 24.25 -21.41
C GLY A 40 3.96 23.32 -22.09
N ASN A 41 3.84 23.39 -23.41
CA ASN A 41 2.79 22.73 -24.21
C ASN A 41 3.31 21.67 -25.18
N THR A 42 4.49 21.12 -24.96
CA THR A 42 4.95 19.91 -25.63
C THR A 42 4.25 18.69 -25.04
N ARG A 43 3.78 17.76 -25.88
CA ARG A 43 3.02 16.60 -25.43
C ARG A 43 3.77 15.29 -25.63
N PHE A 44 3.67 14.45 -24.63
CA PHE A 44 4.01 13.05 -24.65
C PHE A 44 2.74 12.22 -24.79
N TYR A 45 2.75 11.24 -25.67
CA TYR A 45 1.68 10.26 -25.81
C TYR A 45 2.25 8.85 -25.62
N HIS A 46 1.56 8.03 -24.85
CA HIS A 46 1.83 6.61 -24.71
C HIS A 46 0.70 5.81 -25.35
N ILE A 47 1.02 5.05 -26.36
CA ILE A 47 0.09 4.23 -27.12
C ILE A 47 0.39 2.76 -26.86
N ARG A 48 -0.63 2.00 -26.49
CA ARG A 48 -0.57 0.57 -26.25
C ARG A 48 -1.77 -0.12 -26.88
N GLY A 49 -1.53 -1.22 -27.59
CA GLY A 49 -2.60 -1.94 -28.29
C GLY A 49 -3.36 -1.10 -29.31
N GLY A 50 -2.74 -0.04 -29.86
CA GLY A 50 -3.35 0.87 -30.84
C GLY A 50 -4.08 2.06 -30.22
N TYR A 51 -4.17 2.17 -28.90
CA TYR A 51 -4.90 3.24 -28.20
C TYR A 51 -3.96 4.10 -27.36
N ILE A 52 -4.25 5.40 -27.30
CA ILE A 52 -3.56 6.33 -26.40
C ILE A 52 -4.04 6.06 -24.97
N ILE A 53 -3.18 5.47 -24.15
CA ILE A 53 -3.50 5.14 -22.75
C ILE A 53 -3.07 6.22 -21.75
N SER A 54 -2.21 7.15 -22.19
CA SER A 54 -1.73 8.26 -21.36
C SER A 54 -1.17 9.36 -22.22
N GLN A 55 -1.38 10.61 -21.78
CA GLN A 55 -0.71 11.80 -22.35
C GLN A 55 -0.21 12.72 -21.24
N SER A 56 0.79 13.55 -21.55
CA SER A 56 1.25 14.59 -20.63
C SER A 56 0.24 15.72 -20.51
N ARG A 57 0.26 16.40 -19.36
CA ARG A 57 -0.53 17.59 -19.11
C ARG A 57 0.21 18.83 -19.61
N ASP A 58 -0.50 19.75 -20.29
CA ASP A 58 0.06 21.02 -20.74
C ASP A 58 0.16 22.04 -19.57
N ASP A 59 1.10 22.96 -19.65
CA ASP A 59 1.20 24.11 -18.74
C ASP A 59 0.63 25.36 -19.43
N THR A 60 -0.67 25.35 -19.73
CA THR A 60 -1.35 26.46 -20.43
C THR A 60 -2.58 26.94 -19.66
N ILE A 61 -3.04 28.14 -19.98
CA ILE A 61 -4.29 28.66 -19.42
C ILE A 61 -5.47 27.78 -19.82
N ALA A 62 -5.52 27.29 -21.06
CA ALA A 62 -6.58 26.39 -21.49
C ALA A 62 -6.60 25.08 -20.66
N GLN A 63 -5.44 24.52 -20.33
CA GLN A 63 -5.35 23.35 -19.46
C GLN A 63 -5.83 23.67 -18.03
N LEU A 64 -5.49 24.83 -17.50
CA LEU A 64 -6.00 25.26 -16.21
C LEU A 64 -7.52 25.33 -16.18
N LEU A 65 -8.15 25.86 -17.27
CA LEU A 65 -9.60 25.87 -17.39
C LEU A 65 -10.22 24.46 -17.47
N VAL A 66 -9.53 23.50 -18.06
CA VAL A 66 -9.95 22.09 -18.05
C VAL A 66 -9.86 21.51 -16.63
N ASP A 67 -8.80 21.78 -15.91
CA ASP A 67 -8.62 21.30 -14.53
C ASP A 67 -9.67 21.89 -13.56
N GLU A 68 -10.11 23.12 -13.81
CA GLU A 68 -11.18 23.80 -13.06
C GLU A 68 -12.59 23.46 -13.57
N GLU A 69 -12.70 22.48 -14.49
CA GLU A 69 -13.97 22.05 -15.10
C GLU A 69 -14.72 23.17 -15.86
N ALA A 70 -14.03 24.27 -16.18
CA ALA A 70 -14.57 25.40 -16.92
C ALA A 70 -14.46 25.22 -18.45
N LEU A 71 -13.71 24.23 -18.93
CA LEU A 71 -13.52 23.89 -20.32
C LEU A 71 -13.48 22.38 -20.51
N ASN A 72 -14.16 21.84 -21.52
CA ASN A 72 -14.01 20.42 -21.86
C ASN A 72 -12.65 20.16 -22.50
N ILE A 73 -12.08 19.00 -22.22
CA ILE A 73 -10.77 18.59 -22.78
C ILE A 73 -10.78 18.56 -24.31
N SER A 74 -11.91 18.16 -24.93
CA SER A 74 -12.11 18.15 -26.38
C SER A 74 -11.99 19.54 -27.00
N ASP A 75 -12.40 20.59 -26.27
CA ASP A 75 -12.44 21.96 -26.74
C ASP A 75 -11.12 22.70 -26.53
N MET A 76 -10.24 22.15 -25.69
CA MET A 76 -8.95 22.75 -25.33
C MET A 76 -8.10 23.07 -26.57
N ARG A 77 -8.10 22.17 -27.58
CA ARG A 77 -7.35 22.30 -28.84
C ARG A 77 -7.76 23.54 -29.65
N PHE A 78 -9.00 23.97 -29.52
CA PHE A 78 -9.57 25.11 -30.25
C PHE A 78 -9.65 26.39 -29.41
N HIS A 79 -9.31 26.28 -28.11
CA HIS A 79 -9.38 27.43 -27.22
C HIS A 79 -8.32 28.49 -27.58
N ARG A 80 -8.68 29.77 -27.52
CA ARG A 80 -7.78 30.86 -27.89
C ARG A 80 -6.51 30.95 -27.07
N GLN A 81 -6.58 30.51 -25.79
CA GLN A 81 -5.46 30.53 -24.82
C GLN A 81 -4.75 29.19 -24.70
N ARG A 82 -4.85 28.28 -25.67
CA ARG A 82 -4.21 26.97 -25.68
C ARG A 82 -2.67 27.07 -25.71
N ASN A 83 -2.13 28.19 -26.22
CA ASN A 83 -0.71 28.48 -26.31
C ASN A 83 -0.25 29.54 -25.32
N ASP A 84 -1.16 30.06 -24.45
CA ASP A 84 -0.77 30.94 -23.35
C ASP A 84 -0.17 30.14 -22.23
N LEU A 85 1.17 30.10 -22.18
CA LEU A 85 1.90 29.25 -21.23
C LEU A 85 1.79 29.81 -19.81
N LEU A 86 1.56 28.95 -18.83
CA LEU A 86 1.66 29.26 -17.40
C LEU A 86 3.11 29.29 -16.91
N GLN A 87 3.96 28.50 -17.56
CA GLN A 87 5.41 28.48 -17.32
C GLN A 87 6.17 27.95 -18.54
N ALA A 88 7.34 28.46 -18.74
CA ALA A 88 8.29 28.05 -19.78
C ALA A 88 9.73 28.14 -19.26
N ILE A 89 10.65 27.48 -19.93
CA ILE A 89 12.09 27.69 -19.67
C ILE A 89 12.45 29.09 -20.19
N GLY A 90 13.05 29.92 -19.35
CA GLY A 90 13.30 31.33 -19.57
C GLY A 90 12.44 32.24 -18.69
N ASP A 91 11.41 31.70 -18.02
CA ASP A 91 10.57 32.49 -17.12
C ASP A 91 11.31 32.96 -15.87
N PHE A 92 10.85 34.10 -15.32
CA PHE A 92 11.33 34.60 -14.03
C PHE A 92 10.77 33.74 -12.89
N GLY A 93 11.64 33.40 -11.93
CA GLY A 93 11.26 32.62 -10.76
C GLY A 93 11.63 31.15 -10.85
N LYS A 94 11.00 30.35 -10.01
CA LYS A 94 11.25 28.89 -9.91
C LYS A 94 10.24 28.15 -10.80
N ILE A 95 10.76 27.41 -11.77
CA ILE A 95 9.97 26.52 -12.61
C ILE A 95 9.62 25.24 -11.85
N LYS A 96 8.41 24.75 -12.03
CA LYS A 96 7.90 23.49 -11.46
C LYS A 96 7.48 22.56 -12.60
N PRO A 97 8.38 21.71 -13.13
CA PRO A 97 8.03 20.81 -14.22
C PRO A 97 6.95 19.81 -13.80
N ASN A 98 6.07 19.46 -14.72
CA ASN A 98 5.15 18.35 -14.56
C ASN A 98 5.90 17.04 -14.75
N ILE A 99 6.17 16.32 -13.66
CA ILE A 99 6.88 15.04 -13.67
C ILE A 99 5.92 13.95 -13.17
N ILE A 100 5.80 12.86 -13.92
CA ILE A 100 5.00 11.72 -13.43
C ILE A 100 5.61 11.17 -12.14
N LYS A 101 4.75 10.87 -11.17
CA LYS A 101 5.17 10.41 -9.84
C LYS A 101 5.65 8.96 -9.81
N LYS A 102 5.20 8.15 -10.76
CA LYS A 102 5.53 6.72 -10.84
C LYS A 102 6.02 6.39 -12.25
N PRO A 103 7.09 5.58 -12.37
CA PRO A 103 7.49 5.08 -13.66
C PRO A 103 6.35 4.31 -14.35
N VAL A 104 6.26 4.44 -15.68
CA VAL A 104 5.35 3.66 -16.51
C VAL A 104 6.10 2.41 -16.97
N GLU A 105 5.57 1.24 -16.64
CA GLU A 105 6.13 -0.04 -17.11
C GLU A 105 5.95 -0.19 -18.61
N LEU A 106 7.01 -0.60 -19.29
CA LEU A 106 7.04 -0.85 -20.73
C LEU A 106 6.48 -2.23 -21.07
N MET A 107 5.79 -2.29 -22.20
CA MET A 107 5.43 -3.56 -22.86
C MET A 107 5.96 -3.55 -24.30
N GLU A 108 6.20 -4.74 -24.83
CA GLU A 108 6.54 -4.86 -26.25
C GLU A 108 5.44 -4.26 -27.11
N LYS A 109 5.83 -3.59 -28.20
CA LYS A 109 4.94 -2.84 -29.11
C LYS A 109 4.31 -1.58 -28.53
N ASP A 110 4.69 -1.14 -27.32
CA ASP A 110 4.36 0.21 -26.88
C ASP A 110 4.95 1.24 -27.84
N VAL A 111 4.19 2.27 -28.13
CA VAL A 111 4.64 3.39 -28.96
C VAL A 111 4.58 4.68 -28.14
N PHE A 112 5.66 5.43 -28.18
CA PHE A 112 5.75 6.75 -27.55
C PHE A 112 5.91 7.81 -28.60
N CYS A 113 5.15 8.90 -28.45
CA CYS A 113 5.27 10.07 -29.30
C CYS A 113 5.61 11.29 -28.46
N LEU A 114 6.60 12.04 -28.90
CA LEU A 114 6.96 13.36 -28.37
C LEU A 114 6.64 14.39 -29.44
N THR A 115 5.80 15.34 -29.12
CA THR A 115 5.23 16.27 -30.12
C THR A 115 5.37 17.72 -29.67
N THR A 116 5.55 18.59 -30.65
CA THR A 116 5.42 20.04 -30.46
C THR A 116 3.99 20.48 -30.69
N VAL A 117 3.67 21.71 -30.28
CA VAL A 117 2.34 22.31 -30.39
C VAL A 117 1.79 22.27 -31.81
N GLY A 118 2.59 22.61 -32.84
CA GLY A 118 2.14 22.58 -34.22
C GLY A 118 1.72 21.20 -34.72
N PHE A 119 2.16 20.11 -34.08
CA PHE A 119 1.66 18.79 -34.38
C PHE A 119 0.28 18.54 -33.76
N TRP A 120 0.16 18.61 -32.42
CA TRP A 120 -1.08 18.23 -31.75
C TRP A 120 -2.25 19.21 -31.96
N GLU A 121 -1.99 20.42 -32.37
CA GLU A 121 -3.03 21.33 -32.82
C GLU A 121 -3.71 20.88 -34.12
N ASN A 122 -3.01 20.20 -34.99
CA ASN A 122 -3.47 19.79 -36.31
C ASN A 122 -3.87 18.32 -36.40
N ILE A 123 -3.41 17.47 -35.50
CA ILE A 123 -3.73 16.04 -35.42
C ILE A 123 -4.36 15.73 -34.08
N ASP A 124 -5.56 15.19 -34.09
CA ASP A 124 -6.21 14.74 -32.86
C ASP A 124 -5.83 13.31 -32.50
N GLU A 125 -6.15 12.93 -31.28
CA GLU A 125 -5.83 11.61 -30.71
C GLU A 125 -6.50 10.49 -31.49
N HIS A 126 -7.74 10.71 -31.96
CA HIS A 126 -8.49 9.74 -32.77
C HIS A 126 -7.86 9.50 -34.13
N ASP A 127 -7.37 10.58 -34.80
CA ASP A 127 -6.63 10.47 -36.04
C ASP A 127 -5.32 9.68 -35.86
N MET A 128 -4.61 9.91 -34.73
CA MET A 128 -3.39 9.15 -34.40
C MET A 128 -3.69 7.66 -34.26
N GLU A 129 -4.74 7.29 -33.52
CA GLU A 129 -5.14 5.90 -33.29
C GLU A 129 -5.63 5.21 -34.57
N ASN A 130 -6.51 5.88 -35.34
CA ASN A 130 -7.05 5.35 -36.59
C ASN A 130 -5.97 5.07 -37.61
N ASP A 131 -5.04 6.01 -37.81
CA ASP A 131 -3.97 5.81 -38.77
C ASP A 131 -2.98 4.75 -38.29
N LEU A 132 -2.69 4.68 -36.96
CA LEU A 132 -1.85 3.64 -36.41
C LEU A 132 -2.41 2.23 -36.63
N SER A 133 -3.72 2.07 -36.58
CA SER A 133 -4.41 0.79 -36.85
C SER A 133 -4.30 0.32 -38.30
N ARG A 134 -4.06 1.24 -39.25
CA ARG A 134 -3.98 0.96 -40.70
C ARG A 134 -2.58 0.59 -41.16
N PHE A 135 -1.56 1.01 -40.44
CA PHE A 135 -0.16 0.85 -40.85
C PHE A 135 0.64 0.04 -39.84
N GLU A 136 1.17 -1.11 -40.26
CA GLU A 136 2.12 -1.87 -39.42
C GLU A 136 3.45 -1.12 -39.30
N ASP A 137 3.94 -0.56 -40.43
CA ASP A 137 5.15 0.26 -40.45
C ASP A 137 4.91 1.65 -39.87
N LYS A 138 5.59 1.94 -38.78
CA LYS A 138 5.47 3.23 -38.07
C LYS A 138 5.93 4.43 -38.92
N LYS A 139 6.82 4.22 -39.87
CA LYS A 139 7.22 5.27 -40.81
C LYS A 139 6.08 5.63 -41.76
N GLN A 140 5.31 4.66 -42.26
CA GLN A 140 4.14 4.91 -43.08
C GLN A 140 3.04 5.60 -42.26
N TRP A 141 2.87 5.22 -41.00
CA TRP A 141 1.97 5.91 -40.08
C TRP A 141 2.35 7.39 -39.91
N LEU A 142 3.62 7.70 -39.61
CA LEU A 142 4.08 9.10 -39.50
C LEU A 142 3.84 9.89 -40.80
N ASN A 143 4.14 9.29 -41.96
CA ASN A 143 3.88 9.91 -43.25
C ASN A 143 2.38 10.17 -43.50
N SER A 144 1.51 9.32 -42.98
CA SER A 144 0.04 9.52 -43.03
C SER A 144 -0.38 10.73 -42.21
N LEU A 145 0.13 10.85 -40.99
CA LEU A 145 -0.14 11.99 -40.11
C LEU A 145 0.39 13.31 -40.71
N GLU A 146 1.59 13.29 -41.31
CA GLU A 146 2.13 14.46 -42.03
C GLU A 146 1.24 14.88 -43.19
N LYS A 147 0.77 13.94 -44.01
CA LYS A 147 -0.16 14.23 -45.11
C LYS A 147 -1.45 14.89 -44.61
N ARG A 148 -1.97 14.50 -43.44
CA ARG A 148 -3.14 15.14 -42.85
C ARG A 148 -2.85 16.59 -42.48
N ILE A 149 -1.69 16.89 -41.86
CA ILE A 149 -1.30 18.26 -41.55
C ILE A 149 -1.21 19.10 -42.80
N LEU A 150 -0.55 18.59 -43.82
CA LEU A 150 -0.37 19.31 -45.11
C LEU A 150 -1.68 19.47 -45.85
N ALA A 151 -2.65 18.58 -45.69
CA ALA A 151 -3.97 18.67 -46.29
C ALA A 151 -4.94 19.58 -45.48
N SER A 152 -4.57 19.96 -44.27
CA SER A 152 -5.38 20.91 -43.49
C SER A 152 -5.36 22.26 -44.17
N LEU A 153 -6.55 22.81 -44.45
CA LEU A 153 -6.73 24.13 -45.18
C LEU A 153 -6.40 25.34 -44.27
N ARG A 154 -5.52 25.21 -43.32
CA ARG A 154 -5.11 26.30 -42.42
C ARG A 154 -4.02 27.13 -43.09
N ASP A 155 -4.25 28.42 -43.19
CA ASP A 155 -3.34 29.37 -43.86
C ASP A 155 -2.00 29.57 -43.13
N ASN A 156 -1.94 29.25 -41.82
CA ASN A 156 -0.74 29.35 -41.00
C ASN A 156 -0.55 28.06 -40.16
N ILE A 157 0.15 27.09 -40.73
CA ILE A 157 0.57 25.90 -39.97
C ILE A 157 1.85 26.28 -39.22
N GLU A 158 1.83 26.18 -37.88
CA GLU A 158 3.04 26.33 -37.07
C GLU A 158 4.03 25.20 -37.35
N ASN A 159 5.31 25.46 -37.13
CA ASN A 159 6.34 24.43 -37.21
C ASN A 159 5.97 23.25 -36.33
N TYR A 160 5.95 22.07 -36.89
CA TYR A 160 5.59 20.85 -36.17
C TYR A 160 6.73 19.83 -36.16
N THR A 161 6.78 19.07 -35.08
CA THR A 161 7.71 17.94 -34.92
C THR A 161 7.00 16.83 -34.18
N ILE A 162 7.21 15.60 -34.64
CA ILE A 162 6.87 14.38 -33.92
C ILE A 162 8.10 13.47 -33.92
N ALA A 163 8.48 12.99 -32.75
CA ALA A 163 9.44 11.89 -32.60
C ALA A 163 8.70 10.66 -32.07
N GLN A 164 8.88 9.53 -32.72
CA GLN A 164 8.24 8.27 -32.34
C GLN A 164 9.29 7.26 -31.93
N VAL A 165 9.01 6.54 -30.85
CA VAL A 165 9.79 5.41 -30.34
C VAL A 165 8.88 4.21 -30.18
N GLU A 166 9.24 3.07 -30.75
CA GLU A 166 8.54 1.80 -30.55
C GLU A 166 9.38 0.88 -29.68
N VAL A 167 8.77 0.27 -28.69
CA VAL A 167 9.41 -0.70 -27.80
C VAL A 167 9.48 -2.06 -28.52
N GLN A 168 10.64 -2.43 -28.99
CA GLN A 168 10.87 -3.71 -29.69
C GLN A 168 10.94 -4.88 -28.73
N ALA A 169 11.59 -4.67 -27.58
CA ALA A 169 11.71 -5.66 -26.52
C ALA A 169 11.84 -4.96 -25.17
N VAL A 170 11.30 -5.57 -24.15
CA VAL A 170 11.50 -5.13 -22.77
C VAL A 170 12.63 -5.95 -22.18
N ALA A 171 13.55 -5.29 -21.47
CA ALA A 171 14.59 -6.03 -20.76
C ALA A 171 13.90 -7.02 -19.80
N SER A 172 14.16 -8.30 -19.99
CA SER A 172 13.70 -9.29 -19.02
C SER A 172 14.26 -8.88 -17.66
N PRO A 173 13.45 -8.84 -16.59
CA PRO A 173 13.98 -8.57 -15.27
C PRO A 173 15.13 -9.53 -15.04
N GLU A 174 16.32 -9.01 -14.71
CA GLU A 174 17.46 -9.86 -14.36
C GLU A 174 16.96 -10.94 -13.42
N PRO A 175 17.18 -12.22 -13.72
CA PRO A 175 16.67 -13.27 -12.85
C PRO A 175 17.27 -13.01 -11.47
N MET A 176 16.42 -12.66 -10.51
CA MET A 176 16.84 -12.49 -9.11
C MET A 176 17.75 -13.68 -8.81
N GLU A 177 19.01 -13.41 -8.50
CA GLU A 177 20.06 -14.42 -8.28
C GLU A 177 19.43 -15.65 -7.61
N LYS A 178 19.58 -16.80 -8.22
CA LYS A 178 18.95 -18.06 -7.78
C LYS A 178 19.13 -18.30 -6.27
N ASP A 179 20.21 -17.75 -5.70
CA ASP A 179 20.52 -17.79 -4.28
C ASP A 179 19.61 -16.90 -3.42
N LYS A 180 19.22 -15.71 -3.88
CA LYS A 180 18.27 -14.85 -3.14
C LYS A 180 16.87 -15.48 -3.08
N ARG A 181 16.41 -16.12 -4.17
CA ARG A 181 15.13 -16.84 -4.16
C ARG A 181 15.14 -18.05 -3.23
N LYS A 182 16.27 -18.79 -3.16
CA LYS A 182 16.45 -19.91 -2.22
C LYS A 182 16.48 -19.40 -0.78
N LEU A 183 17.14 -18.27 -0.51
CA LEU A 183 17.19 -17.66 0.80
C LEU A 183 15.81 -17.20 1.27
N ILE A 184 15.04 -16.52 0.41
CA ILE A 184 13.67 -16.09 0.71
C ILE A 184 12.78 -17.30 1.03
N LYS A 185 12.84 -18.38 0.23
CA LYS A 185 12.07 -19.61 0.50
C LYS A 185 12.45 -20.24 1.85
N LYS A 186 13.75 -20.26 2.22
CA LYS A 186 14.20 -20.74 3.54
C LYS A 186 13.67 -19.88 4.67
N ILE A 187 13.69 -18.54 4.53
CA ILE A 187 13.15 -17.61 5.53
C ILE A 187 11.64 -17.83 5.72
N ILE A 188 10.88 -17.97 4.64
CA ILE A 188 9.44 -18.24 4.70
C ILE A 188 9.17 -19.56 5.40
N LEU A 189 9.95 -20.62 5.10
CA LEU A 189 9.80 -21.92 5.75
C LEU A 189 10.08 -21.84 7.26
N VAL A 190 11.12 -21.11 7.68
CA VAL A 190 11.45 -20.91 9.10
C VAL A 190 10.32 -20.16 9.83
N ILE A 191 9.79 -19.09 9.21
CA ILE A 191 8.65 -18.35 9.78
C ILE A 191 7.44 -19.27 9.95
N LEU A 192 7.13 -20.10 8.96
CA LEU A 192 6.01 -21.03 9.00
C LEU A 192 6.17 -22.06 10.12
N ILE A 193 7.38 -22.59 10.32
CA ILE A 193 7.70 -23.51 11.44
C ILE A 193 7.49 -22.82 12.79
N ILE A 194 7.96 -21.58 12.94
CA ILE A 194 7.76 -20.79 14.16
C ILE A 194 6.27 -20.60 14.47
N VAL A 195 5.47 -20.25 13.45
CA VAL A 195 4.02 -20.09 13.60
C VAL A 195 3.36 -21.40 14.05
N VAL A 196 3.73 -22.52 13.46
CA VAL A 196 3.21 -23.85 13.87
C VAL A 196 3.57 -24.17 15.32
N ILE A 197 4.80 -23.90 15.74
CA ILE A 197 5.24 -24.11 17.14
C ILE A 197 4.43 -23.22 18.09
N ILE A 198 4.21 -21.95 17.74
CA ILE A 198 3.41 -21.04 18.56
C ILE A 198 1.97 -21.56 18.70
N LEU A 199 1.35 -21.98 17.59
CA LEU A 199 0.00 -22.56 17.61
C LEU A 199 -0.06 -23.81 18.47
N PHE A 200 0.92 -24.70 18.35
CA PHE A 200 1.00 -25.90 19.18
C PHE A 200 1.08 -25.57 20.66
N VAL A 201 1.93 -24.62 21.05
CA VAL A 201 2.07 -24.16 22.45
C VAL A 201 0.74 -23.55 22.95
N ILE A 202 0.05 -22.77 22.13
CA ILE A 202 -1.25 -22.19 22.49
C ILE A 202 -2.28 -23.31 22.75
N ILE A 203 -2.42 -24.26 21.83
CA ILE A 203 -3.37 -25.37 21.93
C ILE A 203 -3.07 -26.21 23.16
N TRP A 204 -1.79 -26.54 23.40
CA TRP A 204 -1.35 -27.32 24.56
C TRP A 204 -1.68 -26.61 25.89
N ASN A 205 -1.41 -25.30 25.97
CA ASN A 205 -1.74 -24.49 27.13
C ASN A 205 -3.26 -24.42 27.39
N VAL A 206 -4.08 -24.29 26.34
CA VAL A 206 -5.55 -24.30 26.46
C VAL A 206 -6.03 -25.66 26.96
N LYS A 207 -5.56 -26.75 26.38
CA LYS A 207 -5.92 -28.11 26.79
C LYS A 207 -5.54 -28.40 28.26
N ARG A 208 -4.30 -28.02 28.63
CA ARG A 208 -3.84 -28.14 30.03
C ARG A 208 -4.70 -27.36 31.01
N ARG A 209 -5.02 -26.10 30.67
CA ARG A 209 -5.88 -25.23 31.50
C ARG A 209 -7.28 -25.82 31.69
N ASN A 210 -7.89 -26.35 30.62
CA ASN A 210 -9.21 -26.95 30.69
C ASN A 210 -9.19 -28.20 31.58
N GLY A 211 -8.15 -29.03 31.52
CA GLY A 211 -7.99 -30.18 32.41
C GLY A 211 -7.90 -29.79 33.90
N ILE A 212 -7.14 -28.74 34.21
CA ILE A 212 -7.02 -28.22 35.60
C ILE A 212 -8.37 -27.67 36.09
N LEU A 213 -9.11 -26.91 35.25
CA LEU A 213 -10.44 -26.37 35.60
C LEU A 213 -11.46 -27.50 35.83
N GLN A 214 -11.44 -28.54 35.01
CA GLN A 214 -12.29 -29.71 35.21
C GLN A 214 -12.01 -30.44 36.53
N ALA A 215 -10.72 -30.63 36.87
CA ALA A 215 -10.33 -31.23 38.17
C ALA A 215 -10.80 -30.37 39.36
N ALA A 216 -10.60 -29.04 39.28
CA ALA A 216 -11.08 -28.12 40.33
C ALA A 216 -12.59 -28.21 40.55
N THR A 217 -13.38 -28.17 39.43
CA THR A 217 -14.83 -28.32 39.50
C THR A 217 -15.28 -29.67 40.06
N GLN A 218 -14.51 -30.72 39.82
CA GLN A 218 -14.80 -32.03 40.39
C GLN A 218 -14.60 -32.05 41.89
N TYR A 219 -13.51 -31.45 42.40
CA TYR A 219 -13.26 -31.37 43.86
C TYR A 219 -14.31 -30.47 44.51
N GLU A 220 -14.76 -29.39 43.93
CA GLU A 220 -15.86 -28.57 44.45
C GLU A 220 -17.15 -29.39 44.62
N LYS A 221 -17.53 -30.16 43.59
CA LYS A 221 -18.72 -31.06 43.71
C LYS A 221 -18.60 -32.09 44.81
N LEU A 222 -17.44 -32.74 44.92
CA LEU A 222 -17.18 -33.71 45.96
C LEU A 222 -17.25 -33.07 47.37
N ALA A 223 -16.74 -31.83 47.51
CA ALA A 223 -16.86 -31.12 48.77
C ALA A 223 -18.28 -30.84 49.16
N ASP A 224 -19.12 -30.41 48.22
CA ASP A 224 -20.54 -30.12 48.45
C ASP A 224 -21.35 -31.39 48.80
N GLU A 225 -21.04 -32.52 48.14
CA GLU A 225 -21.63 -33.82 48.45
C GLU A 225 -21.28 -34.30 49.86
N GLU A 226 -20.02 -34.11 50.31
CA GLU A 226 -19.59 -34.49 51.66
C GLU A 226 -20.20 -33.57 52.75
N ILE A 227 -20.48 -32.32 52.46
CA ILE A 227 -21.25 -31.45 53.37
C ILE A 227 -22.65 -32.00 53.60
N LEU A 228 -23.34 -32.45 52.52
CA LEU A 228 -24.66 -33.07 52.63
C LEU A 228 -24.69 -34.32 53.47
N LYS A 229 -23.57 -35.10 53.43
CA LYS A 229 -23.38 -36.30 54.25
C LYS A 229 -22.92 -35.98 55.68
N LYS A 230 -22.78 -34.69 56.06
CA LYS A 230 -22.23 -34.23 57.35
C LYS A 230 -20.76 -34.63 57.57
N ASN A 231 -20.03 -34.94 56.49
CA ASN A 231 -18.61 -35.32 56.54
C ASN A 231 -17.73 -34.09 56.27
N PHE A 232 -17.69 -33.19 57.24
CA PHE A 232 -17.06 -31.87 57.11
C PHE A 232 -15.52 -31.95 56.89
N ASN A 233 -14.87 -32.98 57.44
CA ASN A 233 -13.43 -33.17 57.23
C ASN A 233 -13.08 -33.46 55.76
N ASN A 234 -13.78 -34.41 55.14
CA ASN A 234 -13.57 -34.73 53.75
C ASN A 234 -13.94 -33.57 52.83
N SER A 235 -14.98 -32.80 53.20
CA SER A 235 -15.32 -31.60 52.45
C SER A 235 -14.19 -30.57 52.45
N ILE A 236 -13.63 -30.26 53.64
CA ILE A 236 -12.48 -29.34 53.78
C ILE A 236 -11.28 -29.84 52.99
N ASP A 237 -10.98 -31.14 53.02
CA ASP A 237 -9.86 -31.72 52.28
C ASP A 237 -10.06 -31.62 50.77
N ASN A 238 -11.29 -31.83 50.24
CA ASN A 238 -11.63 -31.63 48.84
C ASN A 238 -11.48 -30.15 48.45
N LEU A 239 -11.91 -29.18 49.24
CA LEU A 239 -11.71 -27.76 49.00
C LEU A 239 -10.21 -27.36 48.95
N LYS A 240 -9.38 -27.97 49.82
CA LYS A 240 -7.91 -27.79 49.77
C LYS A 240 -7.30 -28.34 48.48
N LEU A 241 -7.79 -29.48 47.98
CA LEU A 241 -7.36 -30.04 46.71
C LEU A 241 -7.79 -29.14 45.54
N GLU A 242 -8.99 -28.54 45.59
CA GLU A 242 -9.44 -27.55 44.63
C GLU A 242 -8.49 -26.34 44.59
N ILE A 243 -8.08 -25.78 45.74
CA ILE A 243 -7.07 -24.72 45.82
C ILE A 243 -5.78 -25.14 45.11
N GLY A 244 -5.33 -26.38 45.32
CA GLY A 244 -4.15 -26.92 44.67
C GLY A 244 -4.24 -26.91 43.13
N GLU A 245 -5.41 -27.17 42.57
CA GLU A 245 -5.62 -27.07 41.12
C GLU A 245 -5.55 -25.62 40.65
N TYR A 246 -6.19 -24.68 41.34
CA TYR A 246 -6.13 -23.25 40.96
C TYR A 246 -4.71 -22.67 41.10
N GLU A 247 -3.89 -23.14 42.06
CA GLU A 247 -2.47 -22.77 42.19
C GLU A 247 -1.66 -23.13 40.93
N LYS A 248 -1.98 -24.25 40.26
CA LYS A 248 -1.33 -24.68 39.02
C LYS A 248 -1.63 -23.74 37.83
N LEU A 249 -2.71 -22.93 37.91
CA LEU A 249 -3.07 -21.94 36.92
C LEU A 249 -2.28 -20.63 37.05
N LYS A 250 -1.64 -20.38 38.23
CA LYS A 250 -0.84 -19.17 38.42
C LYS A 250 0.41 -19.25 37.52
N PRO A 251 0.60 -18.31 36.60
CA PRO A 251 1.78 -18.34 35.71
C PRO A 251 3.07 -18.10 36.50
N LYS A 252 4.07 -18.94 36.24
CA LYS A 252 5.38 -18.87 36.91
C LYS A 252 6.30 -17.79 36.33
N SER A 253 6.04 -17.32 35.08
CA SER A 253 6.89 -16.37 34.36
C SER A 253 6.51 -14.92 34.60
N ARG A 254 7.52 -14.08 34.85
CA ARG A 254 7.46 -12.60 34.77
C ARG A 254 8.23 -12.16 33.52
N GLY A 255 7.83 -11.04 32.90
CA GLY A 255 8.50 -10.48 31.72
C GLY A 255 7.67 -10.55 30.44
N ILE A 256 8.33 -10.46 29.26
CA ILE A 256 7.67 -10.35 27.95
C ILE A 256 6.67 -11.47 27.69
N ILE A 257 7.00 -12.72 28.07
CA ILE A 257 6.08 -13.87 27.91
C ILE A 257 4.87 -13.71 28.83
N GLY A 258 5.04 -13.20 30.05
CA GLY A 258 3.96 -12.90 30.97
C GLY A 258 3.00 -11.84 30.41
N PHE A 259 3.53 -10.79 29.78
CA PHE A 259 2.72 -9.75 29.13
C PHE A 259 1.91 -10.31 27.96
N LEU A 260 2.55 -11.06 27.04
CA LEU A 260 1.88 -11.67 25.88
C LEU A 260 0.79 -12.69 26.25
N THR A 261 0.90 -13.31 27.42
CA THR A 261 -0.08 -14.31 27.89
C THR A 261 -1.13 -13.72 28.84
N ASN A 262 -1.14 -12.40 29.06
CA ASN A 262 -2.02 -11.73 30.03
C ASN A 262 -1.88 -12.36 31.45
N ALA A 263 -0.64 -12.64 31.84
CA ALA A 263 -0.32 -13.42 33.03
C ALA A 263 -0.80 -12.77 34.33
N GLU A 264 -0.76 -11.44 34.42
CA GLU A 264 -1.21 -10.71 35.62
C GLU A 264 -2.70 -10.85 35.84
N LYS A 265 -3.52 -10.72 34.80
CA LYS A 265 -4.97 -10.93 34.88
C LYS A 265 -5.29 -12.37 35.29
N LYS A 266 -4.64 -13.36 34.65
CA LYS A 266 -4.84 -14.78 34.99
C LYS A 266 -4.43 -15.11 36.42
N ARG A 267 -3.36 -14.47 36.94
CA ARG A 267 -2.93 -14.62 38.34
C ARG A 267 -3.94 -14.00 39.30
N ALA A 268 -4.47 -12.82 38.98
CA ALA A 268 -5.49 -12.15 39.76
C ALA A 268 -6.79 -12.98 39.81
N ASP A 269 -7.25 -13.51 38.67
CA ASP A 269 -8.45 -14.35 38.59
C ASP A 269 -8.30 -15.64 39.43
N ALA A 270 -7.14 -16.32 39.33
CA ALA A 270 -6.88 -17.51 40.13
C ALA A 270 -6.77 -17.19 41.65
N SER A 271 -6.14 -16.08 42.01
CA SER A 271 -6.06 -15.64 43.40
C SER A 271 -7.42 -15.36 43.99
N LYS A 272 -8.29 -14.60 43.24
CA LYS A 272 -9.66 -14.31 43.67
C LYS A 272 -10.45 -15.60 43.92
N LYS A 273 -10.34 -16.58 43.06
CA LYS A 273 -11.03 -17.87 43.20
C LYS A 273 -10.53 -18.63 44.43
N ILE A 274 -9.21 -18.64 44.70
CA ILE A 274 -8.62 -19.24 45.93
C ILE A 274 -9.14 -18.54 47.18
N ASP A 275 -9.29 -17.20 47.17
CA ASP A 275 -9.83 -16.45 48.30
C ASP A 275 -11.31 -16.81 48.58
N GLU A 276 -12.11 -16.99 47.50
CA GLU A 276 -13.49 -17.46 47.60
C GLU A 276 -13.57 -18.86 48.23
N ILE A 277 -12.68 -19.78 47.83
CA ILE A 277 -12.62 -21.15 48.37
C ILE A 277 -12.18 -21.14 49.85
N ASN A 278 -11.18 -20.32 50.21
CA ASN A 278 -10.74 -20.18 51.58
C ASN A 278 -11.88 -19.69 52.50
N LYS A 279 -12.71 -18.75 51.97
CA LYS A 279 -13.90 -18.32 52.72
C LYS A 279 -14.88 -19.48 52.93
N LYS A 280 -15.14 -20.29 51.90
CA LYS A 280 -15.99 -21.49 51.97
C LYS A 280 -15.45 -22.53 52.98
N ILE A 281 -14.14 -22.70 53.04
CA ILE A 281 -13.50 -23.55 54.07
C ILE A 281 -13.81 -23.04 55.48
N GLY A 282 -13.61 -21.73 55.73
CA GLY A 282 -13.89 -21.12 57.02
C GLY A 282 -15.38 -21.21 57.44
N GLU A 283 -16.28 -21.14 56.49
CA GLU A 283 -17.73 -21.35 56.74
C GLU A 283 -18.02 -22.81 57.11
N THR A 284 -17.40 -23.78 56.37
CA THR A 284 -17.55 -25.22 56.61
C THR A 284 -16.98 -25.59 58.02
N GLU A 285 -15.83 -25.00 58.42
CA GLU A 285 -15.26 -25.19 59.75
C GLU A 285 -16.16 -24.67 60.88
N LYS A 286 -16.83 -23.53 60.67
CA LYS A 286 -17.82 -23.02 61.65
C LYS A 286 -19.04 -23.95 61.76
N ILE A 287 -19.55 -24.46 60.64
CA ILE A 287 -20.66 -25.42 60.64
C ILE A 287 -20.23 -26.71 61.34
N LYS A 288 -19.03 -27.23 61.04
CA LYS A 288 -18.44 -28.40 61.74
C LYS A 288 -18.40 -28.19 63.23
N LYS A 289 -17.88 -27.04 63.67
CA LYS A 289 -17.81 -26.72 65.11
C LYS A 289 -19.18 -26.68 65.76
N ALA A 290 -20.14 -25.96 65.15
CA ALA A 290 -21.52 -25.88 65.65
C ALA A 290 -22.18 -27.24 65.74
N PHE A 291 -21.88 -28.14 64.78
CA PHE A 291 -22.40 -29.51 64.76
C PHE A 291 -21.77 -30.40 65.85
N SER A 292 -20.48 -30.18 66.17
CA SER A 292 -19.79 -30.84 67.31
C SER A 292 -20.37 -30.39 68.61
N ASP A 293 -20.54 -29.08 68.80
CA ASP A 293 -21.08 -28.47 70.03
C ASP A 293 -22.51 -28.99 70.33
N ILE A 294 -23.33 -29.23 69.30
CA ILE A 294 -24.69 -29.80 69.43
C ILE A 294 -24.62 -31.28 69.86
N ASN A 295 -23.67 -32.03 69.36
CA ASN A 295 -23.55 -33.47 69.65
C ASN A 295 -22.86 -33.75 71.01
N GLU A 296 -22.08 -32.81 71.56
CA GLU A 296 -21.44 -32.92 72.87
C GLU A 296 -22.31 -32.35 74.00
N GLY A 297 -23.39 -31.62 73.67
CA GLY A 297 -24.32 -31.04 74.62
C GLY A 297 -25.56 -31.86 74.90
N ASN A 298 -25.62 -33.11 74.40
CA ASN A 298 -26.56 -34.15 74.76
C ASN A 298 -25.79 -35.24 75.54
#